data_8782cda04daed1ccaf359a509d4a1654
#
_entry.id   8782cda04daed1ccaf359a509d4a1654
#
_cell.length_a   1.000
_cell.length_b   1.000
_cell.length_c   1.000
_cell.angle_alpha   90.00
_cell.angle_beta   90.00
_cell.angle_gamma   90.00
#
_symmetry.space_group_name_H-M   'P 1'
#
loop_
_entity.id
_entity.type
_entity.pdbx_description
1 polymer ?
#
loop_
_entity_poly.entity_id
_entity_poly.type
_entity_poly.pdbx_seq_one_letter_code
_entity_poly.pdbx_strand_id
1 'polypeptide(L)'
;MSEEFRNTYITKMSENLALLRTSINLTQERLAELIGLSRFTLIAIEKKQRTMTWNTFLSLILVFRANEKSRILMETLGIYTAEFRELLIVEDQPKKTC
;
A
#
# COMPACT_ATOMS: atom_id res chain seq x y z
N MET A 1 14.89 4.38 6.47
CA MET A 1 13.87 4.83 5.48
C MET A 1 13.44 6.24 5.81
N SER A 2 13.58 7.15 4.86
CA SER A 2 13.23 8.55 5.10
C SER A 2 11.73 8.80 4.96
N GLU A 3 11.26 9.89 5.54
CA GLU A 3 9.89 10.33 5.38
C GLU A 3 9.58 10.66 3.92
N GLU A 4 10.52 11.29 3.23
CA GLU A 4 10.39 11.61 1.81
C GLU A 4 10.20 10.35 0.97
N PHE A 5 10.94 9.29 1.26
CA PHE A 5 10.80 8.01 0.59
C PHE A 5 9.39 7.43 0.77
N ARG A 6 8.90 7.42 2.02
CA ARG A 6 7.54 6.93 2.31
C ARG A 6 6.48 7.75 1.60
N ASN A 7 6.64 9.07 1.61
CA ASN A 7 5.67 9.97 0.99
C ASN A 7 5.59 9.76 -0.52
N THR A 8 6.68 9.42 -1.18
CA THR A 8 6.69 9.11 -2.61
C THR A 8 5.78 7.92 -2.91
N TYR A 9 5.90 6.84 -2.13
CA TYR A 9 5.06 5.65 -2.31
C TYR A 9 3.61 5.91 -1.92
N ILE A 10 3.39 6.64 -0.84
CA ILE A 10 2.03 7.01 -0.40
C ILE A 10 1.32 7.83 -1.48
N THR A 11 2.01 8.78 -2.07
CA THR A 11 1.44 9.62 -3.13
C THR A 11 1.03 8.79 -4.33
N LYS A 12 1.92 7.90 -4.80
CA LYS A 12 1.62 7.02 -5.93
C LYS A 12 0.43 6.10 -5.64
N MET A 13 0.38 5.53 -4.45
CA MET A 13 -0.73 4.68 -4.05
C MET A 13 -2.03 5.49 -4.02
N SER A 14 -2.00 6.67 -3.42
CA SER A 14 -3.18 7.53 -3.30
C SER A 14 -3.75 7.92 -4.66
N GLU A 15 -2.88 8.26 -5.61
CA GLU A 15 -3.27 8.64 -6.96
C GLU A 15 -3.91 7.50 -7.75
N ASN A 16 -3.56 6.26 -7.41
CA ASN A 16 -3.99 5.08 -8.16
C ASN A 16 -4.89 4.14 -7.34
N LEU A 17 -5.31 4.56 -6.17
CA LEU A 17 -6.04 3.68 -5.25
C LEU A 17 -7.36 3.18 -5.84
N ALA A 18 -8.16 4.06 -6.40
CA ALA A 18 -9.42 3.67 -7.01
C ALA A 18 -9.20 2.74 -8.21
N LEU A 19 -8.18 3.01 -9.02
CA LEU A 19 -7.83 2.17 -10.16
C LEU A 19 -7.44 0.75 -9.71
N LEU A 20 -6.58 0.65 -8.72
CA LEU A 20 -6.16 -0.64 -8.16
C LEU A 20 -7.36 -1.41 -7.60
N ARG A 21 -8.19 -0.74 -6.83
CA ARG A 21 -9.37 -1.34 -6.22
C ARG A 21 -10.33 -1.87 -7.28
N THR A 22 -10.65 -1.05 -8.28
CA THR A 22 -11.59 -1.45 -9.33
C THR A 22 -11.03 -2.50 -10.26
N SER A 23 -9.70 -2.59 -10.40
CA SER A 23 -9.06 -3.62 -11.23
C SER A 23 -9.39 -5.04 -10.77
N ILE A 24 -9.72 -5.20 -9.50
CA ILE A 24 -10.09 -6.50 -8.91
C ILE A 24 -11.55 -6.53 -8.44
N ASN A 25 -12.36 -5.59 -8.94
CA ASN A 25 -13.80 -5.50 -8.63
C ASN A 25 -14.09 -5.39 -7.13
N LEU A 26 -13.21 -4.71 -6.40
CA LEU A 26 -13.34 -4.58 -4.94
C LEU A 26 -14.08 -3.29 -4.61
N THR A 27 -15.13 -3.39 -3.79
CA THR A 27 -15.87 -2.21 -3.34
C THR A 27 -15.08 -1.44 -2.28
N GLN A 28 -15.39 -0.16 -2.13
CA GLN A 28 -14.80 0.65 -1.06
C GLN A 28 -15.09 0.06 0.31
N GLU A 29 -16.33 -0.38 0.52
CA GLU A 29 -16.74 -1.00 1.78
C GLU A 29 -15.91 -2.23 2.10
N ARG A 30 -15.76 -3.13 1.11
CA ARG A 30 -15.00 -4.36 1.31
C ARG A 30 -13.51 -4.09 1.54
N LEU A 31 -12.92 -3.17 0.79
CA LEU A 31 -11.53 -2.81 0.99
C LEU A 31 -11.30 -2.22 2.37
N ALA A 32 -12.17 -1.29 2.80
CA ALA A 32 -12.09 -0.69 4.13
C ALA A 32 -12.14 -1.76 5.22
N GLU A 33 -13.05 -2.73 5.07
CA GLU A 33 -13.17 -3.86 6.00
C GLU A 33 -11.87 -4.67 6.07
N LEU A 34 -11.29 -4.98 4.91
CA LEU A 34 -10.07 -5.78 4.84
C LEU A 34 -8.87 -5.11 5.51
N ILE A 35 -8.75 -3.79 5.41
CA ILE A 35 -7.59 -3.07 5.95
C ILE A 35 -7.86 -2.40 7.30
N GLY A 36 -9.06 -2.62 7.85
CA GLY A 36 -9.38 -2.10 9.17
C GLY A 36 -9.65 -0.60 9.24
N LEU A 37 -10.12 0.00 8.15
CA LEU A 37 -10.51 1.41 8.12
C LEU A 37 -12.02 1.56 8.03
N SER A 38 -12.52 2.72 8.45
CA SER A 38 -13.90 3.07 8.15
C SER A 38 -14.03 3.37 6.65
N ARG A 39 -15.21 3.13 6.11
CA ARG A 39 -15.49 3.46 4.70
C ARG A 39 -15.29 4.95 4.43
N PHE A 40 -15.69 5.81 5.36
CA PHE A 40 -15.53 7.25 5.21
C PHE A 40 -14.06 7.67 5.11
N THR A 41 -13.20 7.06 5.92
CA THR A 41 -11.77 7.33 5.86
C THR A 41 -11.19 6.90 4.52
N LEU A 42 -11.57 5.72 4.04
CA LEU A 42 -11.10 5.24 2.74
C LEU A 42 -11.55 6.15 1.60
N ILE A 43 -12.80 6.57 1.61
CA ILE A 43 -13.34 7.50 0.60
C ILE A 43 -12.56 8.81 0.61
N ALA A 44 -12.28 9.36 1.80
CA ALA A 44 -11.51 10.60 1.93
C ALA A 44 -10.10 10.45 1.36
N ILE A 45 -9.48 9.30 1.57
CA ILE A 45 -8.15 9.00 1.02
C ILE A 45 -8.21 8.92 -0.51
N GLU A 46 -9.18 8.21 -1.06
CA GLU A 46 -9.35 8.11 -2.53
C GLU A 46 -9.60 9.48 -3.17
N LYS A 47 -10.31 10.36 -2.48
CA LYS A 47 -10.58 11.72 -2.96
C LYS A 47 -9.44 12.69 -2.69
N LYS A 48 -8.35 12.23 -2.09
CA LYS A 48 -7.18 13.03 -1.72
C LYS A 48 -7.50 14.15 -0.73
N GLN A 49 -8.57 13.97 0.04
CA GLN A 49 -8.95 14.88 1.12
C GLN A 49 -8.21 14.55 2.41
N ARG A 50 -7.62 13.38 2.47
CA ARG A 50 -6.88 12.89 3.63
C ARG A 50 -5.68 12.06 3.16
N THR A 51 -4.54 12.26 3.78
CA THR A 51 -3.33 11.49 3.51
C THR A 51 -3.38 10.17 4.29
N MET A 52 -3.07 9.06 3.64
CA MET A 52 -2.99 7.78 4.33
C MET A 52 -1.72 7.70 5.16
N THR A 53 -1.78 6.93 6.26
CA THR A 53 -0.60 6.63 7.05
C THR A 53 0.25 5.56 6.35
N TRP A 54 1.50 5.40 6.78
CA TRP A 54 2.36 4.34 6.28
C TRP A 54 1.76 2.96 6.58
N ASN A 55 1.14 2.79 7.76
CA ASN A 55 0.49 1.53 8.11
C ASN A 55 -0.65 1.19 7.14
N THR A 56 -1.43 2.17 6.77
CA THR A 56 -2.50 1.98 5.77
C THR A 56 -1.91 1.61 4.42
N PHE A 57 -0.83 2.27 4.00
CA PHE A 57 -0.13 1.94 2.76
C PHE A 57 0.32 0.48 2.76
N LEU A 58 0.95 0.02 3.84
CA LEU A 58 1.41 -1.36 3.94
C LEU A 58 0.24 -2.37 3.90
N SER A 59 -0.88 -2.02 4.52
CA SER A 59 -2.09 -2.85 4.48
C SER A 59 -2.64 -2.96 3.06
N LEU A 60 -2.64 -1.85 2.32
CA LEU A 60 -3.06 -1.85 0.92
C LEU A 60 -2.12 -2.69 0.05
N ILE A 61 -0.83 -2.61 0.28
CA ILE A 61 0.15 -3.45 -0.41
C ILE A 61 -0.19 -4.94 -0.23
N LEU A 62 -0.53 -5.36 0.99
CA LEU A 62 -0.89 -6.75 1.26
C LEU A 62 -2.10 -7.20 0.43
N VAL A 63 -3.14 -6.38 0.37
CA VAL A 63 -4.34 -6.73 -0.37
C VAL A 63 -4.08 -6.79 -1.88
N PHE A 64 -3.45 -5.76 -2.42
CA PHE A 64 -3.23 -5.68 -3.87
C PHE A 64 -2.17 -6.66 -4.35
N ARG A 65 -1.20 -6.99 -3.52
CA ARG A 65 -0.20 -8.00 -3.82
C ARG A 65 -0.81 -9.40 -3.85
N ALA A 66 -1.82 -9.65 -3.05
CA ALA A 66 -2.49 -10.96 -2.98
C ALA A 66 -3.29 -11.30 -4.24
N ASN A 67 -3.59 -10.29 -5.07
CA ASN A 67 -4.37 -10.45 -6.29
C ASN A 67 -3.50 -10.14 -7.51
N GLU A 68 -3.43 -11.07 -8.46
CA GLU A 68 -2.52 -10.96 -9.59
C GLU A 68 -2.67 -9.66 -10.38
N LYS A 69 -3.90 -9.29 -10.76
CA LYS A 69 -4.13 -8.09 -11.56
C LYS A 69 -3.64 -6.82 -10.88
N SER A 70 -3.97 -6.64 -9.62
CA SER A 70 -3.55 -5.46 -8.89
C SER A 70 -2.05 -5.50 -8.57
N ARG A 71 -1.47 -6.67 -8.35
CA ARG A 71 -0.03 -6.81 -8.15
C ARG A 71 0.74 -6.32 -9.39
N ILE A 72 0.36 -6.83 -10.56
CA ILE A 72 1.00 -6.44 -11.82
C ILE A 72 0.82 -4.94 -12.07
N LEU A 73 -0.36 -4.42 -11.79
CA LEU A 73 -0.64 -2.99 -11.95
C LEU A 73 0.21 -2.15 -11.02
N MET A 74 0.38 -2.55 -9.76
CA MET A 74 1.27 -1.86 -8.82
C MET A 74 2.72 -1.84 -9.30
N GLU A 75 3.19 -2.96 -9.84
CA GLU A 75 4.54 -3.04 -10.39
C GLU A 75 4.71 -2.07 -11.56
N THR A 76 3.75 -2.06 -12.47
CA THR A 76 3.75 -1.17 -13.64
C THR A 76 3.72 0.31 -13.24
N LEU A 77 2.96 0.66 -12.21
CA LEU A 77 2.83 2.04 -11.72
C LEU A 77 3.99 2.48 -10.82
N GLY A 78 4.92 1.60 -10.52
CA GLY A 78 6.05 1.92 -9.65
C GLY A 78 5.67 2.01 -8.17
N ILE A 79 4.61 1.34 -7.76
CA ILE A 79 4.17 1.30 -6.36
C ILE A 79 4.78 0.12 -5.63
N TYR A 80 4.91 -1.02 -6.30
CA TYR A 80 5.50 -2.23 -5.73
C TYR A 80 6.77 -2.58 -6.48
N THR A 81 7.86 -1.90 -6.15
CA THR A 81 9.15 -2.00 -6.84
C THR A 81 10.07 -3.00 -6.16
N ALA A 82 11.12 -3.44 -6.88
CA ALA A 82 12.18 -4.25 -6.28
C ALA A 82 12.85 -3.51 -5.14
N GLU A 83 13.08 -2.19 -5.30
CA GLU A 83 13.66 -1.34 -4.26
C GLU A 83 12.82 -1.36 -2.99
N PHE A 84 11.50 -1.21 -3.13
CA PHE A 84 10.59 -1.28 -1.98
C PHE A 84 10.63 -2.65 -1.32
N ARG A 85 10.59 -3.73 -2.11
CA ARG A 85 10.64 -5.10 -1.57
C ARG A 85 11.93 -5.35 -0.78
N GLU A 86 13.06 -4.87 -1.30
CA GLU A 86 14.36 -5.04 -0.63
C GLU A 86 14.40 -4.37 0.74
N LEU A 87 13.72 -3.23 0.89
CA LEU A 87 13.66 -2.55 2.18
C LEU A 87 12.94 -3.34 3.26
N LEU A 88 12.08 -4.27 2.86
CA LEU A 88 11.34 -5.12 3.79
C LEU A 88 12.09 -6.39 4.16
N ILE A 89 13.19 -6.70 3.46
CA ILE A 89 14.00 -7.87 3.75
C ILE A 89 14.89 -7.56 4.93
N VAL A 90 14.81 -8.40 5.95
CA VAL A 90 15.65 -8.29 7.15
C VAL A 90 16.64 -9.45 7.12
N GLU A 91 17.93 -9.11 7.03
CA GLU A 91 18.97 -10.12 7.08
C GLU A 91 19.10 -10.70 8.49
N ASP A 92 19.46 -11.98 8.57
CA ASP A 92 19.74 -12.60 9.86
C ASP A 92 20.87 -11.84 10.55
N GLN A 93 20.58 -11.31 11.72
CA GLN A 93 21.57 -10.65 12.53
C GLN A 93 22.27 -11.68 13.42
N PRO A 94 23.60 -11.63 13.55
CA PRO A 94 24.27 -12.48 14.53
C PRO A 94 23.68 -12.21 15.90
N LYS A 95 23.41 -13.28 16.65
CA LYS A 95 22.92 -13.11 18.03
C LYS A 95 23.94 -12.32 18.82
N LYS A 96 23.51 -11.21 19.35
CA LYS A 96 24.34 -10.48 20.30
C LYS A 96 24.40 -11.28 21.57
N THR A 97 25.58 -11.77 21.90
CA THR A 97 25.85 -12.25 23.24
C THR A 97 25.83 -11.05 24.18
N CYS A 98 24.87 -11.02 25.02
CA CYS A 98 24.82 -10.01 26.08
C CYS A 98 25.86 -10.27 27.14
#